data_fa231f5cbaea18e272c9610011766b6c
#
_entry.id   fa231f5cbaea18e272c9610011766b6c
#
_cell.length_a   1.000
_cell.length_b   1.000
_cell.length_c   1.000
_cell.angle_alpha   90.00
_cell.angle_beta   90.00
_cell.angle_gamma   90.00
#
_symmetry.space_group_name_H-M   'P 1'
#
loop_
_entity.id
_entity.type
_entity.pdbx_description
1 polymer ?
#
loop_
_entity_poly.entity_id
_entity_poly.type
_entity_poly.pdbx_seq_one_letter_code
_entity_poly.pdbx_strand_id
1 'polypeptide(L)'
;MNALARENGTYAMVAMDQRESLRKMFRDRGFDDSHERMRMFKTAVARELAPHASGFLIEPEFLEHVQPFVPRGLIMAVDLLEQERGGIVEDTRLDEVERVPEGVVALKLLVIWRDDDRRRERIEMCERFVALAERHGVLSVLEPVVREDQQILAAARELGATRPSLYKCQAPRQGDVVARCREITEVVPVPWVVLSQGVPPEEFPLAVEHACKGGASGFLAGRALWTNTLDAEDPTELLRTQSVPRLNELIEIVDRYA
;
A
#
# COMPACT_ATOMS: atom_id res chain seq x y z
N MET A 1 1.30 21.00 4.11
CA MET A 1 0.80 20.23 2.96
C MET A 1 1.18 18.77 3.19
N ASN A 2 0.29 17.81 3.00
CA ASN A 2 0.60 16.38 3.20
C ASN A 2 1.62 15.92 2.14
N ALA A 3 2.77 15.39 2.58
CA ALA A 3 3.89 15.03 1.69
C ALA A 3 3.55 13.90 0.68
N LEU A 4 2.49 13.14 0.92
CA LEU A 4 2.00 12.08 0.04
C LEU A 4 0.90 12.55 -0.91
N ALA A 5 0.25 13.68 -0.62
CA ALA A 5 -0.84 14.18 -1.45
C ALA A 5 -0.33 14.89 -2.71
N ARG A 6 -1.08 14.78 -3.79
CA ARG A 6 -0.96 15.61 -4.99
C ARG A 6 -1.46 17.04 -4.69
N GLU A 7 -1.23 17.97 -5.59
CA GLU A 7 -1.65 19.38 -5.39
C GLU A 7 -3.16 19.54 -5.17
N ASN A 8 -3.96 18.68 -5.80
CA ASN A 8 -5.41 18.63 -5.64
C ASN A 8 -5.88 17.86 -4.38
N GLY A 9 -4.97 17.42 -3.51
CA GLY A 9 -5.27 16.71 -2.28
C GLY A 9 -5.47 15.18 -2.44
N THR A 10 -5.40 14.65 -3.67
CA THR A 10 -5.58 13.23 -3.96
C THR A 10 -4.27 12.43 -3.86
N TYR A 11 -4.36 11.10 -3.94
CA TYR A 11 -3.23 10.19 -3.81
C TYR A 11 -3.14 9.24 -4.99
N ALA A 12 -1.96 9.14 -5.60
CA ALA A 12 -1.65 8.20 -6.65
C ALA A 12 -0.28 7.56 -6.35
N MET A 13 -0.27 6.44 -5.64
CA MET A 13 0.96 5.91 -5.04
C MET A 13 1.24 4.48 -5.49
N VAL A 14 2.52 4.14 -5.55
CA VAL A 14 3.03 2.82 -5.95
C VAL A 14 3.53 2.05 -4.73
N ALA A 15 3.15 0.77 -4.62
CA ALA A 15 3.61 -0.14 -3.57
C ALA A 15 4.55 -1.21 -4.15
N MET A 16 5.74 -1.32 -3.56
CA MET A 16 6.78 -2.28 -3.93
C MET A 16 7.37 -2.99 -2.70
N ASP A 17 6.59 -3.10 -1.61
CA ASP A 17 6.98 -3.71 -0.34
C ASP A 17 6.69 -5.23 -0.26
N GLN A 18 6.40 -5.89 -1.38
CA GLN A 18 6.19 -7.33 -1.47
C GLN A 18 7.54 -8.07 -1.30
N ARG A 19 7.58 -9.05 -0.39
CA ARG A 19 8.77 -9.83 -0.04
C ARG A 19 8.64 -11.27 -0.55
N GLU A 20 8.26 -12.20 0.31
CA GLU A 20 8.12 -13.61 -0.07
C GLU A 20 7.08 -13.83 -1.19
N SER A 21 6.02 -13.05 -1.23
CA SER A 21 5.06 -13.10 -2.33
C SER A 21 5.67 -12.74 -3.69
N LEU A 22 6.62 -11.80 -3.74
CA LEU A 22 7.34 -11.46 -4.97
C LEU A 22 8.36 -12.55 -5.33
N ARG A 23 9.11 -13.07 -4.35
CA ARG A 23 10.00 -14.22 -4.54
C ARG A 23 9.25 -15.41 -5.14
N LYS A 24 8.08 -15.74 -4.57
CA LYS A 24 7.21 -16.79 -5.09
C LYS A 24 6.80 -16.53 -6.55
N MET A 25 6.43 -15.29 -6.89
CA MET A 25 6.06 -14.93 -8.27
C MET A 25 7.20 -15.13 -9.26
N PHE A 26 8.46 -14.89 -8.87
CA PHE A 26 9.63 -15.20 -9.69
C PHE A 26 9.83 -16.71 -9.83
N ARG A 27 9.80 -17.47 -8.74
CA ARG A 27 9.91 -18.96 -8.80
C ARG A 27 8.84 -19.60 -9.67
N ASP A 28 7.59 -19.14 -9.55
CA ASP A 28 6.46 -19.66 -10.34
C ASP A 28 6.66 -19.44 -11.86
N ARG A 29 7.51 -18.48 -12.25
CA ARG A 29 7.89 -18.18 -13.64
C ARG A 29 9.23 -18.78 -14.08
N GLY A 30 9.87 -19.54 -13.19
CA GLY A 30 11.17 -20.17 -13.45
C GLY A 30 12.35 -19.21 -13.38
N PHE A 31 12.18 -18.01 -12.81
CA PHE A 31 13.26 -17.09 -12.56
C PHE A 31 13.92 -17.34 -11.18
N ASP A 32 15.16 -16.89 -11.08
CA ASP A 32 15.86 -16.75 -9.80
C ASP A 32 15.08 -15.80 -8.86
N ASP A 33 15.02 -16.12 -7.57
CA ASP A 33 14.39 -15.32 -6.54
C ASP A 33 15.38 -14.74 -5.53
N SER A 34 16.65 -14.64 -5.94
CA SER A 34 17.73 -14.09 -5.13
C SER A 34 17.47 -12.65 -4.68
N HIS A 35 18.21 -12.25 -3.65
CA HIS A 35 18.22 -10.85 -3.20
C HIS A 35 18.57 -9.87 -4.34
N GLU A 36 19.53 -10.26 -5.20
CA GLU A 36 19.96 -9.44 -6.33
C GLU A 36 18.81 -9.28 -7.36
N ARG A 37 18.07 -10.36 -7.67
CA ARG A 37 16.90 -10.28 -8.56
C ARG A 37 15.83 -9.36 -7.99
N MET A 38 15.55 -9.48 -6.69
CA MET A 38 14.61 -8.60 -5.98
C MET A 38 15.06 -7.13 -6.07
N ARG A 39 16.33 -6.87 -5.80
CA ARG A 39 16.92 -5.54 -5.85
C ARG A 39 16.79 -4.91 -7.26
N MET A 40 17.19 -5.66 -8.29
CA MET A 40 17.10 -5.20 -9.67
C MET A 40 15.67 -4.84 -10.07
N PHE A 41 14.72 -5.73 -9.79
CA PHE A 41 13.32 -5.52 -10.13
C PHE A 41 12.73 -4.31 -9.39
N LYS A 42 12.91 -4.22 -8.08
CA LYS A 42 12.40 -3.10 -7.27
C LYS A 42 13.00 -1.76 -7.69
N THR A 43 14.29 -1.74 -8.03
CA THR A 43 14.96 -0.55 -8.56
C THR A 43 14.40 -0.14 -9.93
N ALA A 44 14.13 -1.10 -10.82
CA ALA A 44 13.51 -0.82 -12.11
C ALA A 44 12.10 -0.24 -11.95
N VAL A 45 11.26 -0.85 -11.07
CA VAL A 45 9.93 -0.33 -10.75
C VAL A 45 10.00 1.09 -10.18
N ALA A 46 10.92 1.37 -9.25
CA ALA A 46 11.10 2.71 -8.70
C ALA A 46 11.51 3.72 -9.78
N ARG A 47 12.48 3.37 -10.61
CA ARG A 47 12.98 4.25 -11.68
C ARG A 47 11.89 4.64 -12.67
N GLU A 48 11.06 3.69 -13.09
CA GLU A 48 10.05 3.94 -14.13
C GLU A 48 8.73 4.48 -13.57
N LEU A 49 8.31 4.10 -12.36
CA LEU A 49 6.99 4.48 -11.85
C LEU A 49 6.99 5.62 -10.81
N ALA A 50 8.03 5.72 -9.96
CA ALA A 50 8.04 6.73 -8.91
C ALA A 50 7.99 8.18 -9.41
N PRO A 51 8.59 8.55 -10.57
CA PRO A 51 8.47 9.91 -11.12
C PRO A 51 7.04 10.34 -11.45
N HIS A 52 6.13 9.39 -11.68
CA HIS A 52 4.72 9.63 -12.00
C HIS A 52 3.80 9.55 -10.78
N ALA A 53 4.32 9.08 -9.64
CA ALA A 53 3.53 8.82 -8.43
C ALA A 53 3.64 9.97 -7.42
N SER A 54 2.64 10.08 -6.54
CA SER A 54 2.70 10.98 -5.38
C SER A 54 3.42 10.35 -4.18
N GLY A 55 3.63 9.04 -4.18
CA GLY A 55 4.37 8.30 -3.16
C GLY A 55 4.81 6.91 -3.62
N PHE A 56 5.85 6.40 -3.00
CA PHE A 56 6.42 5.10 -3.29
C PHE A 56 6.72 4.33 -2.00
N LEU A 57 6.09 3.15 -1.84
CA LEU A 57 6.23 2.31 -0.67
C LEU A 57 7.24 1.19 -0.91
N ILE A 58 8.18 1.05 0.01
CA ILE A 58 9.24 0.04 -0.02
C ILE A 58 9.52 -0.50 1.39
N GLU A 59 10.02 -1.72 1.53
CA GLU A 59 10.57 -2.24 2.77
C GLU A 59 12.00 -1.71 3.03
N PRO A 60 12.47 -1.72 4.30
CA PRO A 60 13.78 -1.16 4.67
C PRO A 60 14.97 -1.77 3.91
N GLU A 61 14.92 -3.08 3.61
CA GLU A 61 15.99 -3.84 2.96
C GLU A 61 16.43 -3.24 1.62
N PHE A 62 15.50 -2.66 0.84
CA PHE A 62 15.79 -2.11 -0.48
C PHE A 62 15.67 -0.58 -0.56
N LEU A 63 15.44 0.09 0.56
CA LEU A 63 15.18 1.52 0.63
C LEU A 63 16.30 2.34 -0.02
N GLU A 64 17.56 2.08 0.34
CA GLU A 64 18.71 2.81 -0.18
C GLU A 64 18.87 2.65 -1.71
N HIS A 65 18.47 1.50 -2.25
CA HIS A 65 18.56 1.23 -3.70
C HIS A 65 17.48 1.95 -4.51
N VAL A 66 16.29 2.19 -3.93
CA VAL A 66 15.18 2.84 -4.63
C VAL A 66 15.11 4.33 -4.40
N GLN A 67 15.56 4.81 -3.25
CA GLN A 67 15.51 6.22 -2.85
C GLN A 67 16.02 7.21 -3.91
N PRO A 68 17.13 6.96 -4.64
CA PRO A 68 17.62 7.89 -5.67
C PRO A 68 16.64 8.11 -6.83
N PHE A 69 15.65 7.23 -7.01
CA PHE A 69 14.65 7.28 -8.08
C PHE A 69 13.29 7.78 -7.61
N VAL A 70 13.13 8.00 -6.30
CA VAL A 70 11.85 8.45 -5.69
C VAL A 70 11.96 9.96 -5.41
N PRO A 71 11.42 10.81 -6.29
CA PRO A 71 11.59 12.26 -6.17
C PRO A 71 10.79 12.86 -5.01
N ARG A 72 9.73 12.13 -4.54
CA ARG A 72 8.85 12.55 -3.44
C ARG A 72 8.11 11.37 -2.84
N GLY A 73 7.61 11.56 -1.62
CA GLY A 73 6.65 10.63 -1.02
C GLY A 73 7.22 9.24 -0.71
N LEU A 74 8.50 9.13 -0.29
CA LEU A 74 9.08 7.85 0.09
C LEU A 74 8.44 7.33 1.38
N ILE A 75 7.85 6.13 1.30
CA ILE A 75 7.15 5.45 2.40
C ILE A 75 7.93 4.19 2.78
N MET A 76 8.26 4.03 4.05
CA MET A 76 8.94 2.85 4.56
C MET A 76 7.99 1.90 5.29
N ALA A 77 7.95 0.62 4.89
CA ALA A 77 7.21 -0.39 5.63
C ALA A 77 7.92 -0.73 6.95
N VAL A 78 7.14 -0.86 8.03
CA VAL A 78 7.63 -1.26 9.36
C VAL A 78 7.04 -2.58 9.86
N ASP A 79 6.17 -3.20 9.04
CA ASP A 79 5.68 -4.55 9.29
C ASP A 79 6.71 -5.62 8.89
N LEU A 80 6.73 -6.76 9.60
CA LEU A 80 7.62 -7.88 9.29
C LEU A 80 7.05 -8.82 8.25
N LEU A 81 5.74 -8.95 8.13
CA LEU A 81 5.01 -9.89 7.26
C LEU A 81 5.37 -11.38 7.48
N GLU A 82 6.12 -11.71 8.50
CA GLU A 82 6.43 -13.07 8.91
C GLU A 82 5.29 -13.58 9.80
N GLN A 83 4.15 -13.88 9.15
CA GLN A 83 2.96 -14.30 9.87
C GLN A 83 2.70 -15.78 9.67
N GLU A 84 2.83 -16.54 10.73
CA GLU A 84 2.30 -17.90 10.77
C GLU A 84 0.75 -17.87 10.71
N ARG A 85 0.15 -18.84 10.03
CA ARG A 85 -1.30 -19.01 10.05
C ARG A 85 -1.75 -19.29 11.49
N GLY A 86 -2.55 -18.38 12.04
CA GLY A 86 -3.02 -18.46 13.44
C GLY A 86 -2.08 -17.81 14.44
N GLY A 87 -1.03 -17.15 13.98
CA GLY A 87 -0.12 -16.35 14.81
C GLY A 87 -0.87 -15.29 15.62
N ILE A 88 -0.30 -14.94 16.71
CA ILE A 88 -0.66 -13.87 17.64
C ILE A 88 -0.65 -12.54 16.88
N VAL A 89 -0.88 -11.43 17.52
CA VAL A 89 -0.71 -10.11 16.93
C VAL A 89 0.64 -10.03 16.21
N GLU A 90 0.60 -9.59 14.97
CA GLU A 90 1.76 -9.56 14.08
C GLU A 90 2.93 -8.84 14.75
N ASP A 91 4.06 -9.50 14.77
CA ASP A 91 5.27 -8.87 15.28
C ASP A 91 5.65 -7.71 14.35
N THR A 92 5.75 -6.54 14.94
CA THR A 92 6.15 -5.33 14.24
C THR A 92 7.40 -4.83 14.91
N ARG A 93 8.42 -4.48 14.16
CA ARG A 93 9.63 -3.87 14.73
C ARG A 93 9.41 -2.40 15.12
N LEU A 94 8.23 -2.06 15.64
CA LEU A 94 7.96 -0.68 16.07
C LEU A 94 8.94 -0.19 17.11
N ASP A 95 9.33 -1.07 18.05
CA ASP A 95 10.26 -0.75 19.12
C ASP A 95 11.73 -0.67 18.63
N GLU A 96 12.02 -1.24 17.44
CA GLU A 96 13.35 -1.20 16.82
C GLU A 96 13.54 0.05 15.92
N VAL A 97 12.49 0.82 15.66
CA VAL A 97 12.58 2.05 14.85
C VAL A 97 13.12 3.20 15.72
N GLU A 98 14.41 3.21 15.95
CA GLU A 98 15.09 4.29 16.69
C GLU A 98 15.18 5.57 15.86
N ARG A 99 15.29 5.43 14.52
CA ARG A 99 15.45 6.54 13.59
C ARG A 99 14.76 6.23 12.25
N VAL A 100 14.06 7.22 11.72
CA VAL A 100 13.53 7.20 10.35
C VAL A 100 14.62 7.71 9.40
N PRO A 101 14.96 6.97 8.31
CA PRO A 101 15.94 7.40 7.33
C PRO A 101 15.58 8.74 6.69
N GLU A 102 16.59 9.52 6.33
CA GLU A 102 16.41 10.79 5.63
C GLU A 102 15.66 10.57 4.29
N GLY A 103 14.73 11.48 3.97
CA GLY A 103 13.89 11.40 2.78
C GLY A 103 12.63 10.54 2.95
N VAL A 104 12.53 9.69 3.96
CA VAL A 104 11.29 8.98 4.30
C VAL A 104 10.31 9.97 4.93
N VAL A 105 9.14 10.10 4.33
CA VAL A 105 8.09 11.05 4.78
C VAL A 105 6.90 10.35 5.45
N ALA A 106 6.84 9.02 5.35
CA ALA A 106 5.80 8.23 5.98
C ALA A 106 6.30 6.83 6.38
N LEU A 107 5.71 6.28 7.44
CA LEU A 107 5.81 4.86 7.78
C LEU A 107 4.52 4.14 7.39
N LYS A 108 4.62 2.85 7.03
CA LYS A 108 3.46 2.01 6.73
C LYS A 108 3.45 0.76 7.58
N LEU A 109 2.31 0.47 8.18
CA LEU A 109 2.05 -0.76 8.94
C LEU A 109 0.92 -1.55 8.30
N LEU A 110 1.18 -2.82 7.94
CA LEU A 110 0.15 -3.80 7.56
C LEU A 110 -0.29 -4.57 8.81
N VAL A 111 -1.61 -4.72 8.96
CA VAL A 111 -2.22 -5.48 10.06
C VAL A 111 -3.25 -6.45 9.48
N ILE A 112 -3.12 -7.74 9.75
CA ILE A 112 -4.18 -8.69 9.41
C ILE A 112 -5.27 -8.61 10.47
N TRP A 113 -6.39 -8.01 10.08
CA TRP A 113 -7.54 -7.93 10.96
C TRP A 113 -8.25 -9.28 11.06
N ARG A 114 -8.68 -9.64 12.27
CA ARG A 114 -9.42 -10.86 12.57
C ARG A 114 -10.47 -10.55 13.65
N ASP A 115 -11.62 -11.19 13.55
CA ASP A 115 -12.63 -11.17 14.62
C ASP A 115 -12.29 -12.25 15.65
N ASP A 116 -11.38 -11.94 16.57
CA ASP A 116 -10.86 -12.82 17.60
C ASP A 116 -10.59 -12.08 18.91
N ASP A 117 -10.20 -12.80 19.97
CA ASP A 117 -9.96 -12.25 21.30
C ASP A 117 -8.79 -11.27 21.38
N ARG A 118 -7.98 -11.14 20.31
CA ARG A 118 -6.81 -10.26 20.25
C ARG A 118 -7.05 -8.93 19.52
N ARG A 119 -8.29 -8.59 19.27
CA ARG A 119 -8.66 -7.31 18.62
C ARG A 119 -8.09 -6.10 19.37
N ARG A 120 -8.14 -6.14 20.70
CA ARG A 120 -7.61 -5.05 21.53
C ARG A 120 -6.10 -4.88 21.37
N GLU A 121 -5.33 -5.96 21.36
CA GLU A 121 -3.88 -5.91 21.18
C GLU A 121 -3.52 -5.30 19.82
N ARG A 122 -4.29 -5.60 18.76
CA ARG A 122 -4.10 -5.00 17.43
C ARG A 122 -4.42 -3.50 17.42
N ILE A 123 -5.46 -3.07 18.11
CA ILE A 123 -5.76 -1.64 18.25
C ILE A 123 -4.61 -0.93 18.96
N GLU A 124 -4.17 -1.45 20.10
CA GLU A 124 -3.05 -0.89 20.88
C GLU A 124 -1.74 -0.83 20.06
N MET A 125 -1.49 -1.84 19.22
CA MET A 125 -0.37 -1.82 18.28
C MET A 125 -0.52 -0.72 17.23
N CYS A 126 -1.70 -0.53 16.65
CA CYS A 126 -1.96 0.54 15.70
C CYS A 126 -1.82 1.94 16.35
N GLU A 127 -2.28 2.11 17.58
CA GLU A 127 -2.11 3.36 18.34
C GLU A 127 -0.61 3.65 18.59
N ARG A 128 0.17 2.66 18.99
CA ARG A 128 1.63 2.78 19.13
C ARG A 128 2.31 3.15 17.81
N PHE A 129 1.87 2.55 16.70
CA PHE A 129 2.36 2.87 15.36
C PHE A 129 2.10 4.33 14.98
N VAL A 130 0.87 4.83 15.19
CA VAL A 130 0.53 6.24 14.92
C VAL A 130 1.40 7.17 15.77
N ALA A 131 1.50 6.90 17.08
CA ALA A 131 2.34 7.67 17.99
C ALA A 131 3.85 7.62 17.61
N LEU A 132 4.33 6.49 17.09
CA LEU A 132 5.70 6.37 16.58
C LEU A 132 5.93 7.31 15.39
N ALA A 133 5.04 7.29 14.39
CA ALA A 133 5.16 8.19 13.24
C ALA A 133 5.13 9.66 13.65
N GLU A 134 4.23 10.04 14.56
CA GLU A 134 4.13 11.39 15.11
C GLU A 134 5.43 11.83 15.82
N ARG A 135 6.02 10.96 16.65
CA ARG A 135 7.31 11.25 17.33
C ARG A 135 8.44 11.54 16.36
N HIS A 136 8.43 10.89 15.21
CA HIS A 136 9.45 11.10 14.16
C HIS A 136 9.09 12.21 13.19
N GLY A 137 7.93 12.87 13.35
CA GLY A 137 7.48 13.93 12.45
C GLY A 137 7.16 13.47 11.05
N VAL A 138 6.78 12.19 10.86
CA VAL A 138 6.40 11.59 9.57
C VAL A 138 4.94 11.14 9.60
N LEU A 139 4.38 10.87 8.41
CA LEU A 139 3.01 10.40 8.27
C LEU A 139 2.90 8.90 8.60
N SER A 140 1.72 8.48 9.05
CA SER A 140 1.36 7.07 9.28
C SER A 140 0.40 6.57 8.21
N VAL A 141 0.74 5.48 7.53
CA VAL A 141 -0.12 4.77 6.58
C VAL A 141 -0.50 3.43 7.19
N LEU A 142 -1.74 3.27 7.60
CA LEU A 142 -2.23 2.03 8.20
C LEU A 142 -2.95 1.19 7.15
N GLU A 143 -2.52 -0.06 6.98
CA GLU A 143 -3.05 -1.01 6.00
C GLU A 143 -3.68 -2.23 6.70
N PRO A 144 -4.94 -2.18 7.13
CA PRO A 144 -5.65 -3.38 7.51
C PRO A 144 -5.98 -4.25 6.31
N VAL A 145 -5.70 -5.53 6.45
CA VAL A 145 -6.05 -6.57 5.47
C VAL A 145 -7.02 -7.54 6.12
N VAL A 146 -8.11 -7.83 5.45
CA VAL A 146 -9.12 -8.80 5.89
C VAL A 146 -9.18 -9.99 4.92
N ARG A 147 -9.65 -11.14 5.42
CA ARG A 147 -9.82 -12.34 4.61
C ARG A 147 -11.16 -12.36 3.86
N GLU A 148 -12.19 -11.81 4.49
CA GLU A 148 -13.56 -11.86 3.99
C GLU A 148 -14.06 -10.45 3.70
N ASP A 149 -14.72 -10.28 2.57
CA ASP A 149 -15.23 -8.99 2.08
C ASP A 149 -16.15 -8.29 3.09
N GLN A 150 -16.94 -9.05 3.82
CA GLN A 150 -17.84 -8.55 4.86
C GLN A 150 -17.11 -7.94 6.08
N GLN A 151 -15.83 -8.27 6.29
CA GLN A 151 -15.03 -7.78 7.41
C GLN A 151 -14.43 -6.40 7.17
N ILE A 152 -14.43 -5.90 5.92
CA ILE A 152 -13.80 -4.62 5.54
C ILE A 152 -14.32 -3.47 6.40
N LEU A 153 -15.64 -3.36 6.55
CA LEU A 153 -16.26 -2.26 7.30
C LEU A 153 -15.97 -2.35 8.80
N ALA A 154 -15.94 -3.56 9.36
CA ALA A 154 -15.62 -3.77 10.77
C ALA A 154 -14.17 -3.36 11.06
N ALA A 155 -13.22 -3.79 10.22
CA ALA A 155 -11.82 -3.39 10.30
C ALA A 155 -11.65 -1.87 10.13
N ALA A 156 -12.37 -1.27 9.19
CA ALA A 156 -12.34 0.17 8.93
C ALA A 156 -12.81 0.98 10.14
N ARG A 157 -13.92 0.58 10.75
CA ARG A 157 -14.46 1.23 11.95
C ARG A 157 -13.52 1.10 13.15
N GLU A 158 -12.94 -0.06 13.35
CA GLU A 158 -12.09 -0.35 14.50
C GLU A 158 -10.71 0.30 14.38
N LEU A 159 -10.02 0.02 13.28
CA LEU A 159 -8.64 0.46 13.12
C LEU A 159 -8.53 1.88 12.54
N GLY A 160 -9.53 2.35 11.80
CA GLY A 160 -9.62 3.74 11.37
C GLY A 160 -9.77 4.71 12.55
N ALA A 161 -10.38 4.26 13.66
CA ALA A 161 -10.51 5.05 14.89
C ALA A 161 -9.17 5.40 15.54
N THR A 162 -8.07 4.69 15.24
CA THR A 162 -6.70 5.02 15.70
C THR A 162 -6.12 6.27 15.03
N ARG A 163 -6.82 6.84 14.03
CA ARG A 163 -6.51 8.08 13.33
C ARG A 163 -5.11 8.13 12.70
N PRO A 164 -4.74 7.15 11.85
CA PRO A 164 -3.52 7.28 11.05
C PRO A 164 -3.60 8.51 10.14
N SER A 165 -2.48 8.96 9.60
CA SER A 165 -2.48 10.05 8.61
C SER A 165 -3.18 9.65 7.30
N LEU A 166 -3.14 8.36 6.96
CA LEU A 166 -3.79 7.77 5.79
C LEU A 166 -4.20 6.32 6.09
N TYR A 167 -5.43 5.98 5.75
CA TYR A 167 -5.95 4.61 5.85
C TYR A 167 -5.92 3.95 4.47
N LYS A 168 -5.38 2.74 4.37
CA LYS A 168 -5.26 1.99 3.11
C LYS A 168 -6.01 0.67 3.24
N CYS A 169 -7.03 0.42 2.43
CA CYS A 169 -7.81 -0.81 2.51
C CYS A 169 -8.24 -1.36 1.15
N GLN A 170 -8.77 -2.57 1.18
CA GLN A 170 -9.38 -3.23 0.03
C GLN A 170 -10.67 -2.54 -0.37
N ALA A 171 -10.96 -2.48 -1.68
CA ALA A 171 -12.31 -2.19 -2.13
C ALA A 171 -13.23 -3.40 -1.86
N PRO A 172 -14.47 -3.20 -1.41
CA PRO A 172 -15.48 -4.24 -1.41
C PRO A 172 -15.68 -4.83 -2.81
N ARG A 173 -16.01 -6.13 -2.88
CA ARG A 173 -16.19 -6.85 -4.16
C ARG A 173 -17.61 -7.36 -4.37
N GLN A 174 -18.47 -7.29 -3.36
CA GLN A 174 -19.82 -7.82 -3.40
C GLN A 174 -20.86 -6.72 -3.16
N GLY A 175 -22.04 -6.89 -3.74
CA GLY A 175 -23.14 -5.94 -3.59
C GLY A 175 -22.92 -4.62 -4.33
N ASP A 176 -23.52 -3.55 -3.83
CA ASP A 176 -23.29 -2.19 -4.32
C ASP A 176 -21.94 -1.67 -3.77
N VAL A 177 -20.90 -1.82 -4.61
CA VAL A 177 -19.50 -1.48 -4.23
C VAL A 177 -19.37 0.00 -3.87
N VAL A 178 -20.03 0.91 -4.60
CA VAL A 178 -19.97 2.35 -4.33
C VAL A 178 -20.63 2.69 -3.00
N ALA A 179 -21.80 2.12 -2.72
CA ALA A 179 -22.48 2.32 -1.44
C ALA A 179 -21.62 1.80 -0.26
N ARG A 180 -21.02 0.62 -0.40
CA ARG A 180 -20.13 0.07 0.62
C ARG A 180 -18.83 0.88 0.80
N CYS A 181 -18.31 1.49 -0.26
CA CYS A 181 -17.20 2.44 -0.13
C CYS A 181 -17.61 3.71 0.62
N ARG A 182 -18.85 4.20 0.45
CA ARG A 182 -19.37 5.32 1.27
C ARG A 182 -19.46 4.96 2.74
N GLU A 183 -19.88 3.74 3.07
CA GLU A 183 -19.88 3.26 4.46
C GLU A 183 -18.45 3.27 5.07
N ILE A 184 -17.42 2.95 4.29
CA ILE A 184 -16.02 3.09 4.73
C ILE A 184 -15.69 4.56 5.00
N THR A 185 -16.04 5.46 4.08
CA THR A 185 -15.82 6.90 4.23
C THR A 185 -16.51 7.48 5.47
N GLU A 186 -17.69 6.99 5.80
CA GLU A 186 -18.44 7.44 6.98
C GLU A 186 -17.80 7.03 8.31
N VAL A 187 -17.09 5.90 8.35
CA VAL A 187 -16.51 5.36 9.59
C VAL A 187 -15.03 5.64 9.76
N VAL A 188 -14.30 5.92 8.67
CA VAL A 188 -12.87 6.25 8.69
C VAL A 188 -12.71 7.77 8.78
N PRO A 189 -12.23 8.31 9.93
CA PRO A 189 -12.20 9.77 10.16
C PRO A 189 -11.01 10.49 9.49
N VAL A 190 -10.30 9.82 8.61
CA VAL A 190 -9.10 10.31 7.91
C VAL A 190 -9.19 9.98 6.42
N PRO A 191 -8.40 10.61 5.54
CA PRO A 191 -8.35 10.22 4.14
C PRO A 191 -8.03 8.73 3.98
N TRP A 192 -8.65 8.08 3.00
CA TRP A 192 -8.37 6.68 2.72
C TRP A 192 -8.12 6.42 1.23
N VAL A 193 -7.34 5.37 0.96
CA VAL A 193 -6.94 4.97 -0.40
C VAL A 193 -7.19 3.48 -0.61
N VAL A 194 -7.52 3.12 -1.84
CA VAL A 194 -7.75 1.73 -2.19
C VAL A 194 -6.46 1.01 -2.56
N LEU A 195 -6.35 -0.26 -2.16
CA LEU A 195 -5.26 -1.17 -2.53
C LEU A 195 -5.73 -2.25 -3.52
N SER A 196 -4.80 -2.81 -4.29
CA SER A 196 -5.14 -3.75 -5.36
C SER A 196 -5.38 -5.20 -4.91
N GLN A 197 -4.84 -5.65 -3.81
CA GLN A 197 -4.93 -6.98 -3.18
C GLN A 197 -5.35 -8.15 -4.09
N GLY A 198 -4.60 -8.38 -5.18
CA GLY A 198 -4.86 -9.51 -6.07
C GLY A 198 -6.09 -9.35 -6.98
N VAL A 199 -6.66 -8.16 -7.08
CA VAL A 199 -7.56 -7.78 -8.18
C VAL A 199 -6.73 -7.87 -9.47
N PRO A 200 -7.24 -8.53 -10.53
CA PRO A 200 -6.58 -8.53 -11.82
C PRO A 200 -6.26 -7.11 -12.30
N PRO A 201 -5.11 -6.89 -12.95
CA PRO A 201 -4.72 -5.56 -13.41
C PRO A 201 -5.78 -4.85 -14.26
N GLU A 202 -6.52 -5.60 -15.07
CA GLU A 202 -7.59 -5.12 -15.95
C GLU A 202 -8.88 -4.73 -15.21
N GLU A 203 -9.12 -5.26 -14.02
CA GLU A 203 -10.28 -4.95 -13.18
C GLU A 203 -10.00 -3.81 -12.18
N PHE A 204 -8.73 -3.53 -11.91
CA PHE A 204 -8.37 -2.56 -10.89
C PHE A 204 -8.78 -1.11 -11.21
N PRO A 205 -8.79 -0.62 -12.47
CA PRO A 205 -9.33 0.69 -12.81
C PRO A 205 -10.77 0.89 -12.36
N LEU A 206 -11.64 -0.10 -12.56
CA LEU A 206 -13.03 -0.06 -12.11
C LEU A 206 -13.12 -0.05 -10.57
N ALA A 207 -12.26 -0.80 -9.89
CA ALA A 207 -12.21 -0.79 -8.42
C ALA A 207 -11.80 0.58 -7.87
N VAL A 208 -10.84 1.27 -8.50
CA VAL A 208 -10.43 2.64 -8.15
C VAL A 208 -11.57 3.63 -8.41
N GLU A 209 -12.24 3.54 -9.56
CA GLU A 209 -13.40 4.39 -9.88
C GLU A 209 -14.51 4.26 -8.83
N HIS A 210 -14.90 3.03 -8.50
CA HIS A 210 -15.94 2.78 -7.49
C HIS A 210 -15.53 3.29 -6.10
N ALA A 211 -14.26 3.08 -5.73
CA ALA A 211 -13.75 3.56 -4.45
C ALA A 211 -13.76 5.09 -4.37
N CYS A 212 -13.32 5.80 -5.41
CA CYS A 212 -13.33 7.26 -5.48
C CYS A 212 -14.76 7.81 -5.47
N LYS A 213 -15.70 7.22 -6.24
CA LYS A 213 -17.14 7.56 -6.17
C LYS A 213 -17.74 7.35 -4.77
N GLY A 214 -17.16 6.45 -3.99
CA GLY A 214 -17.50 6.18 -2.60
C GLY A 214 -16.77 7.04 -1.58
N GLY A 215 -15.86 7.96 -2.00
CA GLY A 215 -15.16 8.89 -1.14
C GLY A 215 -13.71 8.51 -0.82
N ALA A 216 -13.12 7.51 -1.50
CA ALA A 216 -11.68 7.30 -1.45
C ALA A 216 -10.93 8.47 -2.07
N SER A 217 -9.82 8.86 -1.47
CA SER A 217 -8.98 9.96 -1.94
C SER A 217 -7.94 9.51 -2.98
N GLY A 218 -8.01 8.29 -3.49
CA GLY A 218 -7.09 7.73 -4.48
C GLY A 218 -6.67 6.29 -4.19
N PHE A 219 -5.45 5.93 -4.59
CA PHE A 219 -4.93 4.57 -4.44
C PHE A 219 -3.48 4.50 -3.96
N LEU A 220 -3.13 3.35 -3.37
CA LEU A 220 -1.74 2.88 -3.17
C LEU A 220 -1.64 1.45 -3.71
N ALA A 221 -1.23 1.31 -4.98
CA ALA A 221 -1.28 0.08 -5.75
C ALA A 221 0.10 -0.54 -5.99
N GLY A 222 0.17 -1.86 -5.93
CA GLY A 222 1.38 -2.62 -6.24
C GLY A 222 1.18 -3.53 -7.44
N ARG A 223 0.80 -4.79 -7.17
CA ARG A 223 0.70 -5.87 -8.16
C ARG A 223 -0.10 -5.53 -9.40
N ALA A 224 -1.18 -4.79 -9.28
CA ALA A 224 -1.97 -4.35 -10.43
C ALA A 224 -1.18 -3.47 -11.42
N LEU A 225 -0.08 -2.83 -10.98
CA LEU A 225 0.75 -1.99 -11.83
C LEU A 225 1.86 -2.76 -12.53
N TRP A 226 2.52 -3.71 -11.85
CA TRP A 226 3.79 -4.26 -12.32
C TRP A 226 3.83 -5.79 -12.50
N THR A 227 2.79 -6.56 -12.10
CA THR A 227 2.84 -8.04 -12.16
C THR A 227 3.07 -8.58 -13.57
N ASN A 228 2.51 -7.94 -14.59
CA ASN A 228 2.66 -8.33 -16.00
C ASN A 228 4.08 -8.13 -16.55
N THR A 229 4.97 -7.45 -15.82
CA THR A 229 6.36 -7.23 -16.24
C THR A 229 7.33 -8.28 -15.68
N LEU A 230 6.84 -9.18 -14.83
CA LEU A 230 7.64 -10.24 -14.20
C LEU A 230 8.10 -11.33 -15.18
N ASP A 231 7.48 -11.42 -16.36
CA ASP A 231 7.82 -12.42 -17.37
C ASP A 231 9.06 -12.06 -18.20
N ALA A 232 9.59 -10.84 -18.02
CA ALA A 232 10.82 -10.37 -18.66
C ALA A 232 12.03 -10.47 -17.73
N GLU A 233 13.18 -10.79 -18.29
CA GLU A 233 14.43 -10.76 -17.55
C GLU A 233 14.83 -9.32 -17.18
N ASP A 234 14.71 -8.38 -18.12
CA ASP A 234 14.74 -6.93 -17.87
C ASP A 234 13.33 -6.35 -18.04
N PRO A 235 12.69 -5.92 -16.95
CA PRO A 235 11.32 -5.40 -16.98
C PRO A 235 11.20 -3.95 -17.50
N THR A 236 12.32 -3.24 -17.71
CA THR A 236 12.36 -1.79 -17.93
C THR A 236 11.43 -1.33 -19.06
N GLU A 237 11.51 -1.98 -20.22
CA GLU A 237 10.67 -1.62 -21.37
C GLU A 237 9.17 -1.89 -21.11
N LEU A 238 8.85 -3.01 -20.48
CA LEU A 238 7.47 -3.33 -20.13
C LEU A 238 6.90 -2.38 -19.07
N LEU A 239 7.72 -1.99 -18.08
CA LEU A 239 7.33 -0.98 -17.09
C LEU A 239 7.00 0.34 -17.78
N ARG A 240 7.84 0.78 -18.70
CA ARG A 240 7.66 2.05 -19.44
C ARG A 240 6.43 2.03 -20.35
N THR A 241 6.23 0.94 -21.09
CA THR A 241 5.20 0.86 -22.15
C THR A 241 3.86 0.36 -21.67
N GLN A 242 3.79 -0.33 -20.52
CA GLN A 242 2.55 -0.89 -19.97
C GLN A 242 2.20 -0.34 -18.59
N SER A 243 3.17 -0.33 -17.66
CA SER A 243 2.88 0.07 -16.27
C SER A 243 2.72 1.57 -16.11
N VAL A 244 3.55 2.39 -16.78
CA VAL A 244 3.40 3.86 -16.75
C VAL A 244 2.06 4.30 -17.36
N PRO A 245 1.63 3.84 -18.56
CA PRO A 245 0.30 4.15 -19.07
C PRO A 245 -0.83 3.73 -18.13
N ARG A 246 -0.75 2.54 -17.52
CA ARG A 246 -1.75 2.08 -16.53
C ARG A 246 -1.78 2.96 -15.29
N LEU A 247 -0.62 3.39 -14.78
CA LEU A 247 -0.55 4.32 -13.66
C LEU A 247 -1.21 5.66 -14.02
N ASN A 248 -0.98 6.18 -15.22
CA ASN A 248 -1.60 7.42 -15.70
C ASN A 248 -3.13 7.28 -15.87
N GLU A 249 -3.62 6.14 -16.37
CA GLU A 249 -5.05 5.84 -16.43
C GLU A 249 -5.69 5.89 -15.04
N LEU A 250 -5.06 5.28 -14.04
CA LEU A 250 -5.54 5.33 -12.65
C LEU A 250 -5.54 6.77 -12.09
N ILE A 251 -4.54 7.57 -12.44
CA ILE A 251 -4.46 8.99 -12.07
C ILE A 251 -5.64 9.77 -12.65
N GLU A 252 -5.96 9.55 -13.93
CA GLU A 252 -7.11 10.20 -14.59
C GLU A 252 -8.45 9.83 -13.95
N ILE A 253 -8.59 8.57 -13.51
CA ILE A 253 -9.78 8.13 -12.76
C ILE A 253 -9.87 8.87 -11.42
N VAL A 254 -8.79 8.96 -10.68
CA VAL A 254 -8.74 9.70 -9.41
C VAL A 254 -9.07 11.18 -9.64
N ASP A 255 -8.51 11.83 -10.66
CA ASP A 255 -8.77 13.25 -10.99
C ASP A 255 -10.22 13.53 -11.36
N ARG A 256 -10.93 12.51 -11.84
CA ARG A 256 -12.33 12.62 -12.24
C ARG A 256 -13.32 12.38 -11.10
N TYR A 257 -12.99 11.54 -10.13
CA TYR A 257 -13.97 11.00 -9.19
C TYR A 257 -13.61 11.18 -7.70
N ALA A 258 -12.38 11.54 -7.34
CA ALA A 258 -11.97 11.75 -5.95
C ALA A 258 -12.07 13.21 -5.46
#